data_25a044dd1a8c69f10450eecf42bae624
#
_entry.id   25a044dd1a8c69f10450eecf42bae624
#
_cell.length_a   1.000
_cell.length_b   1.000
_cell.length_c   1.000
_cell.angle_alpha   90.00
_cell.angle_beta   90.00
_cell.angle_gamma   90.00
#
_symmetry.space_group_name_H-M   'P 1'
#
loop_
_entity.id
_entity.type
_entity.pdbx_description
1 polymer ?
#
loop_
_entity_poly.entity_id
_entity_poly.type
_entity_poly.pdbx_seq_one_letter_code
_entity_poly.pdbx_strand_id
1 'polypeptide(L)'
;MLFKLKFITKYFIFMTMCFGQQYFAPLIPNNYFISSAADLARGAIFSGPFSDNIFKSYSQNFNLEFDLTRNSFAERRSFPVIDMFDDVVTQNVYALNRPAFTSLSWSLSADLNKKYGMPILVSMSDALFWDFRYEYNEEVRASLGPGVYNRDPVAGYHLINIEGSIRSFELGLSTKIGKKAKVGFIFENFYEDDILYTKGVNVFDQDEALSSDTTNVRTIDLSAESTSRITFGSTYDLKENISLGFNYKPKLEMNFSSDGLVPIIDERTQLPGFTFSDSASSYTVNLPSEMSVGFSLQVNNPTETYIHGGFVFKDWDKNDRYEVVHSTIDTTVFNYQSTLGFSLGVEHIILGKTPLRFGFVFSESPLGEEFEITKFSIGSGFAFENLNVDVTAIFGANDYRYQDLFQTASQEDSFLDKVDESSAVIKATISYSF
;
A
#
# COMPACT_ATOMS: atom_id res chain seq x y z
N MET A 1 -33.34 -2.31 -21.74
CA MET A 1 -32.52 -2.03 -20.56
C MET A 1 -31.64 -3.23 -20.15
N LEU A 2 -32.13 -4.46 -20.16
CA LEU A 2 -31.35 -5.68 -19.81
C LEU A 2 -30.17 -6.02 -20.75
N PHE A 3 -30.23 -5.59 -22.03
CA PHE A 3 -29.18 -5.89 -23.01
C PHE A 3 -27.90 -5.02 -22.80
N LYS A 4 -28.07 -3.79 -22.27
CA LYS A 4 -26.93 -2.90 -21.94
C LYS A 4 -26.20 -3.36 -20.68
N LEU A 5 -26.90 -3.97 -19.73
CA LEU A 5 -26.28 -4.47 -18.50
C LEU A 5 -25.37 -5.68 -18.76
N LYS A 6 -25.77 -6.58 -19.68
CA LYS A 6 -24.94 -7.75 -20.09
C LYS A 6 -23.66 -7.36 -20.84
N PHE A 7 -23.65 -6.22 -21.51
CA PHE A 7 -22.46 -5.73 -22.21
C PHE A 7 -21.43 -5.16 -21.21
N ILE A 8 -21.90 -4.41 -20.23
CA ILE A 8 -21.03 -3.87 -19.15
C ILE A 8 -20.45 -4.99 -18.31
N THR A 9 -21.24 -6.03 -17.96
CA THR A 9 -20.77 -7.17 -17.18
C THR A 9 -19.70 -8.00 -17.91
N LYS A 10 -19.78 -8.13 -19.24
CA LYS A 10 -18.78 -8.86 -20.04
C LYS A 10 -17.44 -8.13 -20.16
N TYR A 11 -17.45 -6.80 -20.19
CA TYR A 11 -16.20 -6.02 -20.23
C TYR A 11 -15.58 -5.82 -18.85
N PHE A 12 -16.37 -5.85 -17.76
CA PHE A 12 -15.84 -5.79 -16.40
C PHE A 12 -15.13 -7.09 -15.97
N ILE A 13 -15.50 -8.24 -16.56
CA ILE A 13 -14.85 -9.53 -16.27
C ILE A 13 -13.49 -9.67 -16.94
N PHE A 14 -13.17 -8.86 -17.97
CA PHE A 14 -11.89 -8.95 -18.69
C PHE A 14 -10.77 -8.06 -18.13
N MET A 15 -11.04 -7.27 -17.08
CA MET A 15 -10.05 -6.40 -16.41
C MET A 15 -9.56 -6.95 -15.07
N THR A 16 -9.59 -8.25 -14.85
CA THR A 16 -8.89 -8.86 -13.72
C THR A 16 -7.41 -9.08 -14.06
N MET A 17 -6.68 -8.01 -14.30
CA MET A 17 -5.22 -8.06 -14.21
C MET A 17 -4.84 -7.97 -12.73
N CYS A 18 -4.14 -8.98 -12.24
CA CYS A 18 -3.68 -9.12 -10.85
C CYS A 18 -2.29 -8.49 -10.70
N PHE A 19 -1.92 -8.03 -9.49
CA PHE A 19 -0.81 -7.09 -9.36
C PHE A 19 -0.13 -7.15 -7.95
N GLY A 20 1.20 -7.00 -7.80
CA GLY A 20 2.03 -7.44 -6.68
C GLY A 20 2.19 -6.54 -5.43
N GLN A 21 2.57 -7.14 -4.29
CA GLN A 21 3.09 -6.48 -3.09
C GLN A 21 4.55 -6.88 -2.92
N GLN A 22 5.43 -5.91 -2.77
CA GLN A 22 6.86 -6.14 -2.64
C GLN A 22 7.17 -6.94 -1.37
N TYR A 23 8.03 -7.94 -1.45
CA TYR A 23 8.48 -8.76 -0.32
C TYR A 23 8.99 -7.92 0.86
N PHE A 24 9.61 -6.78 0.58
CA PHE A 24 10.11 -5.85 1.58
C PHE A 24 9.08 -4.78 2.02
N ALA A 25 7.81 -4.86 1.58
CA ALA A 25 6.75 -3.95 2.04
C ALA A 25 6.58 -3.91 3.58
N PRO A 26 6.88 -4.99 4.34
CA PRO A 26 6.95 -4.93 5.79
C PRO A 26 7.99 -3.95 6.37
N LEU A 27 8.90 -3.44 5.56
CA LEU A 27 9.93 -2.47 5.96
C LEU A 27 9.68 -1.06 5.39
N ILE A 28 8.73 -0.92 4.46
CA ILE A 28 8.36 0.38 3.86
C ILE A 28 6.84 0.45 3.70
N PRO A 29 6.13 1.24 4.51
CA PRO A 29 4.68 1.28 4.50
C PRO A 29 4.12 1.87 3.22
N ASN A 30 3.04 1.25 2.75
CA ASN A 30 2.32 1.63 1.56
C ASN A 30 0.95 2.21 1.93
N ASN A 31 0.82 3.53 1.99
CA ASN A 31 -0.31 4.26 2.61
C ASN A 31 -1.56 4.42 1.71
N TYR A 32 -1.97 3.40 0.94
CA TYR A 32 -3.14 3.51 0.03
C TYR A 32 -4.51 3.37 0.71
N PHE A 33 -4.55 3.12 2.00
CA PHE A 33 -5.76 2.65 2.64
C PHE A 33 -6.60 3.75 3.31
N ILE A 34 -6.02 4.91 3.58
CA ILE A 34 -6.61 5.95 4.43
C ILE A 34 -7.64 6.82 3.70
N SER A 35 -7.56 6.92 2.37
CA SER A 35 -8.46 7.77 1.58
C SER A 35 -9.72 7.05 1.12
N SER A 36 -10.85 7.78 0.95
CA SER A 36 -12.08 7.21 0.39
C SER A 36 -11.93 6.77 -1.08
N ALA A 37 -12.84 5.93 -1.57
CA ALA A 37 -12.86 5.53 -2.97
C ALA A 37 -12.94 6.72 -3.93
N ALA A 38 -13.73 7.75 -3.59
CA ALA A 38 -13.84 8.95 -4.40
C ALA A 38 -12.51 9.72 -4.51
N ASP A 39 -11.78 9.84 -3.40
CA ASP A 39 -10.50 10.54 -3.37
C ASP A 39 -9.42 9.77 -4.11
N LEU A 40 -9.33 8.47 -3.91
CA LEU A 40 -8.41 7.60 -4.64
C LEU A 40 -8.68 7.62 -6.15
N ALA A 41 -9.96 7.68 -6.56
CA ALA A 41 -10.32 7.80 -7.97
C ALA A 41 -9.84 9.10 -8.61
N ARG A 42 -9.66 10.17 -7.82
CA ARG A 42 -9.13 11.48 -8.23
C ARG A 42 -7.61 11.58 -8.12
N GLY A 43 -6.92 10.49 -7.86
CA GLY A 43 -5.47 10.47 -7.69
C GLY A 43 -4.98 10.96 -6.32
N ALA A 44 -5.85 11.15 -5.33
CA ALA A 44 -5.48 11.50 -3.97
C ALA A 44 -4.96 10.26 -3.22
N ILE A 45 -3.88 9.65 -3.71
CA ILE A 45 -3.22 8.51 -3.05
C ILE A 45 -2.42 8.97 -1.82
N PHE A 46 -2.09 10.22 -1.78
CA PHE A 46 -1.57 10.85 -0.57
C PHE A 46 -2.76 11.35 0.25
N SER A 47 -2.73 11.16 1.54
CA SER A 47 -3.64 11.87 2.45
C SER A 47 -3.39 13.37 2.27
N GLY A 48 -3.91 13.87 1.16
CA GLY A 48 -3.82 15.27 0.81
C GLY A 48 -4.86 16.07 1.58
N PRO A 49 -4.71 17.39 1.62
CA PRO A 49 -5.59 18.28 2.38
C PRO A 49 -7.07 18.23 1.96
N PHE A 50 -7.38 17.53 0.87
CA PHE A 50 -8.75 17.34 0.38
C PHE A 50 -9.31 15.93 0.62
N SER A 51 -8.46 14.99 1.05
CA SER A 51 -8.82 13.58 1.21
C SER A 51 -9.22 13.23 2.64
N ASP A 52 -8.79 14.00 3.61
CA ASP A 52 -9.04 13.68 5.01
C ASP A 52 -10.48 13.98 5.40
N ASN A 53 -11.10 13.05 6.13
CA ASN A 53 -12.45 13.16 6.66
C ASN A 53 -12.70 14.46 7.44
N ILE A 54 -11.65 15.09 7.99
CA ILE A 54 -11.70 16.36 8.68
C ILE A 54 -12.26 17.50 7.83
N PHE A 55 -12.02 17.47 6.51
CA PHE A 55 -12.42 18.56 5.62
C PHE A 55 -13.64 18.21 4.79
N LYS A 56 -14.09 16.95 4.84
CA LYS A 56 -15.32 16.52 4.19
C LYS A 56 -16.52 17.12 4.94
N SER A 57 -17.33 17.79 4.22
CA SER A 57 -18.73 18.12 4.51
C SER A 57 -19.07 18.77 5.86
N TYR A 58 -18.99 20.08 5.90
CA TYR A 58 -19.81 20.89 6.83
C TYR A 58 -21.30 20.97 6.40
N SER A 59 -21.79 20.02 5.61
CA SER A 59 -23.18 20.11 5.10
C SER A 59 -24.18 19.24 5.85
N GLN A 60 -23.72 18.27 6.65
CA GLN A 60 -24.60 17.28 7.28
C GLN A 60 -24.28 17.12 8.78
N ASN A 61 -25.30 16.76 9.58
CA ASN A 61 -25.14 16.69 11.05
C ASN A 61 -24.23 15.54 11.48
N PHE A 62 -24.44 14.34 10.89
CA PHE A 62 -23.64 13.14 11.14
C PHE A 62 -23.41 12.42 9.82
N ASN A 63 -22.24 11.87 9.64
CA ASN A 63 -21.89 11.02 8.52
C ASN A 63 -21.17 9.77 9.00
N LEU A 64 -21.67 8.60 8.60
CA LEU A 64 -21.04 7.30 8.85
C LEU A 64 -20.53 6.76 7.51
N GLU A 65 -19.29 6.32 7.47
CA GLU A 65 -18.64 5.82 6.27
C GLU A 65 -18.00 4.46 6.54
N PHE A 66 -18.16 3.54 5.60
CA PHE A 66 -17.50 2.25 5.57
C PHE A 66 -16.74 2.09 4.27
N ASP A 67 -15.50 1.68 4.38
CA ASP A 67 -14.61 1.39 3.26
C ASP A 67 -14.30 -0.10 3.21
N LEU A 68 -14.60 -0.73 2.08
CA LEU A 68 -14.15 -2.08 1.76
C LEU A 68 -13.06 -1.98 0.70
N THR A 69 -11.86 -2.43 1.04
CA THR A 69 -10.72 -2.44 0.13
C THR A 69 -10.31 -3.87 -0.15
N ARG A 70 -10.20 -4.22 -1.44
CA ARG A 70 -9.59 -5.46 -1.90
C ARG A 70 -8.32 -5.12 -2.66
N ASN A 71 -7.21 -5.61 -2.14
CA ASN A 71 -5.89 -5.47 -2.71
C ASN A 71 -5.49 -6.80 -3.34
N SER A 72 -5.25 -6.81 -4.64
CA SER A 72 -4.85 -7.99 -5.40
C SER A 72 -3.46 -7.78 -5.97
N PHE A 73 -2.64 -8.82 -5.91
CA PHE A 73 -1.24 -8.79 -6.32
C PHE A 73 -0.94 -9.88 -7.34
N ALA A 74 0.03 -9.63 -8.24
CA ALA A 74 0.72 -10.67 -8.95
C ALA A 74 2.22 -10.40 -8.95
N GLU A 75 2.96 -11.36 -8.51
CA GLU A 75 4.41 -11.37 -8.53
C GLU A 75 4.88 -12.52 -9.42
N ARG A 76 5.72 -12.20 -10.38
CA ARG A 76 6.36 -13.17 -11.26
C ARG A 76 7.86 -13.07 -11.07
N ARG A 77 8.50 -14.19 -10.71
CA ARG A 77 9.95 -14.29 -10.61
C ARG A 77 10.51 -15.13 -11.74
N SER A 78 11.61 -14.66 -12.29
CA SER A 78 12.31 -15.32 -13.37
C SER A 78 13.82 -15.13 -13.25
N PHE A 79 14.58 -16.18 -13.60
CA PHE A 79 16.02 -16.08 -13.72
C PHE A 79 16.44 -16.06 -15.19
N PRO A 80 17.56 -15.39 -15.52
CA PRO A 80 18.08 -15.36 -16.89
C PRO A 80 18.64 -16.73 -17.28
N VAL A 81 18.27 -17.21 -18.46
CA VAL A 81 18.92 -18.34 -19.10
C VAL A 81 20.00 -17.78 -20.01
N ILE A 82 21.25 -18.15 -19.74
CA ILE A 82 22.44 -17.60 -20.40
C ILE A 82 23.02 -18.64 -21.34
N ASP A 83 23.50 -18.20 -22.50
CA ASP A 83 24.21 -19.06 -23.43
C ASP A 83 25.71 -19.15 -23.09
N MET A 84 26.43 -19.89 -23.95
CA MET A 84 27.87 -20.09 -23.79
C MET A 84 28.72 -18.83 -24.03
N PHE A 85 28.12 -17.71 -24.41
CA PHE A 85 28.75 -16.41 -24.66
C PHE A 85 28.38 -15.37 -23.58
N ASP A 86 27.74 -15.80 -22.50
CA ASP A 86 27.19 -14.96 -21.42
C ASP A 86 26.04 -14.03 -21.86
N ASP A 87 25.40 -14.30 -23.01
CA ASP A 87 24.23 -13.55 -23.45
C ASP A 87 22.95 -14.15 -22.89
N VAL A 88 22.04 -13.28 -22.41
CA VAL A 88 20.72 -13.68 -21.91
C VAL A 88 19.83 -14.07 -23.08
N VAL A 89 19.58 -15.36 -23.25
CA VAL A 89 18.74 -15.90 -24.32
C VAL A 89 17.25 -15.75 -24.03
N THR A 90 16.87 -15.97 -22.74
CA THR A 90 15.47 -15.88 -22.29
C THR A 90 15.38 -15.73 -20.78
N GLN A 91 14.18 -15.41 -20.30
CA GLN A 91 13.84 -15.45 -18.88
C GLN A 91 13.05 -16.71 -18.57
N ASN A 92 13.50 -17.51 -17.61
CA ASN A 92 12.79 -18.70 -17.15
C ASN A 92 11.94 -18.34 -15.93
N VAL A 93 10.63 -18.33 -16.12
CA VAL A 93 9.67 -18.08 -15.04
C VAL A 93 9.55 -19.33 -14.18
N TYR A 94 9.83 -19.20 -12.88
CA TYR A 94 9.78 -20.32 -11.96
C TYR A 94 8.71 -20.13 -10.85
N ALA A 95 8.36 -18.89 -10.50
CA ALA A 95 7.31 -18.58 -9.55
C ALA A 95 6.31 -17.56 -10.10
N LEU A 96 5.01 -17.78 -9.81
CA LEU A 96 3.93 -16.89 -10.16
C LEU A 96 2.89 -16.90 -9.01
N ASN A 97 2.85 -15.85 -8.23
CA ASN A 97 1.97 -15.70 -7.07
C ASN A 97 0.90 -14.64 -7.34
N ARG A 98 -0.32 -14.89 -6.88
CA ARG A 98 -1.48 -14.01 -7.10
C ARG A 98 -2.36 -13.91 -5.85
N PRO A 99 -1.82 -13.49 -4.70
CA PRO A 99 -2.62 -13.31 -3.50
C PRO A 99 -3.57 -12.10 -3.62
N ALA A 100 -4.62 -12.14 -2.79
CA ALA A 100 -5.54 -11.02 -2.70
C ALA A 100 -6.05 -10.88 -1.27
N PHE A 101 -5.91 -9.68 -0.71
CA PHE A 101 -6.26 -9.38 0.67
C PHE A 101 -7.41 -8.38 0.74
N THR A 102 -8.26 -8.54 1.73
CA THR A 102 -9.40 -7.65 1.96
C THR A 102 -9.23 -6.96 3.31
N SER A 103 -9.56 -5.68 3.37
CA SER A 103 -9.57 -4.88 4.60
C SER A 103 -10.83 -4.04 4.70
N LEU A 104 -11.27 -3.80 5.94
CA LEU A 104 -12.40 -2.95 6.27
C LEU A 104 -11.89 -1.77 7.11
N SER A 105 -12.37 -0.57 6.79
CA SER A 105 -12.17 0.64 7.57
C SER A 105 -13.51 1.34 7.77
N TRP A 106 -13.61 2.18 8.78
CA TRP A 106 -14.82 2.96 9.02
C TRP A 106 -14.47 4.35 9.56
N SER A 107 -15.38 5.29 9.34
CA SER A 107 -15.29 6.62 9.93
C SER A 107 -16.66 7.16 10.33
N LEU A 108 -16.67 7.94 11.37
CA LEU A 108 -17.82 8.70 11.85
C LEU A 108 -17.42 10.17 11.98
N SER A 109 -18.22 11.08 11.44
CA SER A 109 -17.99 12.52 11.59
C SER A 109 -19.28 13.26 11.97
N ALA A 110 -19.12 14.36 12.69
CA ALA A 110 -20.22 15.19 13.17
C ALA A 110 -19.92 16.68 13.04
N ASP A 111 -20.79 17.41 12.35
CA ASP A 111 -20.76 18.88 12.29
C ASP A 111 -21.56 19.47 13.46
N LEU A 112 -20.86 20.02 14.44
CA LEU A 112 -21.48 20.63 15.63
C LEU A 112 -22.07 22.03 15.37
N ASN A 113 -21.80 22.61 14.19
CA ASN A 113 -22.29 23.94 13.86
C ASN A 113 -23.82 23.99 13.75
N LYS A 114 -24.40 23.00 13.08
CA LYS A 114 -25.84 22.95 12.83
C LYS A 114 -26.67 22.78 14.11
N LYS A 115 -26.18 21.97 15.06
CA LYS A 115 -26.90 21.64 16.27
C LYS A 115 -26.60 22.58 17.44
N TYR A 116 -25.37 23.05 17.53
CA TYR A 116 -24.87 23.81 18.69
C TYR A 116 -24.33 25.20 18.32
N GLY A 117 -24.33 25.58 17.02
CA GLY A 117 -23.77 26.85 16.55
C GLY A 117 -22.24 26.95 16.68
N MET A 118 -21.56 25.84 16.96
CA MET A 118 -20.11 25.80 17.08
C MET A 118 -19.51 25.40 15.71
N PRO A 119 -18.65 26.20 15.08
CA PRO A 119 -18.09 25.91 13.78
C PRO A 119 -16.99 24.84 13.84
N ILE A 120 -17.32 23.72 14.48
CA ILE A 120 -16.41 22.60 14.76
C ILE A 120 -16.95 21.33 14.13
N LEU A 121 -16.09 20.62 13.39
CA LEU A 121 -16.29 19.25 12.96
C LEU A 121 -15.43 18.34 13.83
N VAL A 122 -16.01 17.26 14.31
CA VAL A 122 -15.29 16.18 14.99
C VAL A 122 -15.38 14.90 14.15
N SER A 123 -14.32 14.09 14.15
CA SER A 123 -14.32 12.81 13.46
C SER A 123 -13.62 11.75 14.29
N MET A 124 -13.99 10.50 14.04
CA MET A 124 -13.38 9.31 14.59
C MET A 124 -13.32 8.27 13.49
N SER A 125 -12.20 7.59 13.34
CA SER A 125 -12.01 6.56 12.33
C SER A 125 -11.09 5.44 12.80
N ASP A 126 -11.22 4.28 12.17
CA ASP A 126 -10.30 3.17 12.27
C ASP A 126 -9.98 2.67 10.87
N ALA A 127 -8.71 2.68 10.51
CA ALA A 127 -8.26 2.37 9.16
C ALA A 127 -6.98 1.53 9.17
N LEU A 128 -6.79 0.74 8.13
CA LEU A 128 -5.54 0.08 7.85
C LEU A 128 -4.47 1.13 7.51
N PHE A 129 -3.36 1.12 8.27
CA PHE A 129 -2.24 2.04 8.05
C PHE A 129 -1.09 1.38 7.29
N TRP A 130 -0.70 0.16 7.70
CA TRP A 130 0.42 -0.58 7.12
C TRP A 130 0.05 -2.04 6.98
N ASP A 131 0.03 -2.55 5.74
CA ASP A 131 -0.33 -3.93 5.41
C ASP A 131 0.94 -4.77 5.28
N PHE A 132 1.08 -5.78 6.13
CA PHE A 132 2.22 -6.71 6.13
C PHE A 132 1.96 -7.95 5.28
N ARG A 133 0.72 -8.21 4.91
CA ARG A 133 0.30 -9.46 4.27
C ARG A 133 1.00 -9.68 2.94
N TYR A 134 1.69 -10.80 2.85
CA TYR A 134 2.41 -11.26 1.66
C TYR A 134 2.32 -12.78 1.59
N GLU A 135 2.09 -13.33 0.41
CA GLU A 135 2.00 -14.77 0.17
C GLU A 135 2.85 -15.13 -1.05
N TYR A 136 3.79 -16.04 -0.84
CA TYR A 136 4.68 -16.56 -1.86
C TYR A 136 4.74 -18.06 -1.81
N ASN A 137 4.64 -18.70 -2.99
CA ASN A 137 4.79 -20.13 -3.17
C ASN A 137 5.60 -20.42 -4.43
N GLU A 138 6.57 -21.32 -4.30
CA GLU A 138 7.43 -21.79 -5.38
C GLU A 138 7.47 -23.32 -5.37
N GLU A 139 7.37 -23.97 -6.54
CA GLU A 139 7.43 -25.42 -6.65
C GLU A 139 8.85 -25.97 -6.40
N VAL A 140 9.00 -26.85 -5.43
CA VAL A 140 10.18 -27.69 -5.26
C VAL A 140 9.99 -28.97 -6.06
N ARG A 141 10.95 -29.26 -6.96
CA ARG A 141 10.87 -30.44 -7.84
C ARG A 141 11.94 -31.46 -7.50
N ALA A 142 11.53 -32.72 -7.43
CA ALA A 142 12.44 -33.86 -7.27
C ALA A 142 13.08 -34.19 -8.61
N SER A 143 14.41 -34.44 -8.63
CA SER A 143 15.10 -34.85 -9.87
C SER A 143 14.80 -36.30 -10.20
N LEU A 144 14.34 -36.57 -11.40
CA LEU A 144 14.15 -37.94 -11.92
C LEU A 144 15.47 -38.61 -12.38
N GLY A 145 16.58 -37.85 -12.30
CA GLY A 145 17.91 -38.34 -12.68
C GLY A 145 18.26 -38.15 -14.19
N PRO A 146 19.50 -38.35 -14.55
CA PRO A 146 20.00 -38.13 -15.91
C PRO A 146 19.33 -39.05 -16.93
N GLY A 147 18.91 -38.48 -18.08
CA GLY A 147 18.32 -39.23 -19.20
C GLY A 147 16.80 -39.39 -19.15
N VAL A 148 16.12 -38.86 -18.14
CA VAL A 148 14.66 -38.79 -18.08
C VAL A 148 14.20 -37.44 -18.62
N TYR A 149 13.45 -37.47 -19.74
CA TYR A 149 12.98 -36.22 -20.41
C TYR A 149 11.59 -35.76 -19.99
N ASN A 150 11.02 -36.34 -18.96
CA ASN A 150 9.77 -35.89 -18.38
C ASN A 150 10.03 -34.72 -17.42
N ARG A 151 9.01 -33.85 -17.23
CA ARG A 151 9.06 -32.82 -16.20
C ARG A 151 9.18 -33.47 -14.83
N ASP A 152 10.15 -33.05 -14.03
CA ASP A 152 10.35 -33.53 -12.68
C ASP A 152 9.08 -33.32 -11.84
N PRO A 153 8.67 -34.31 -11.02
CA PRO A 153 7.48 -34.20 -10.19
C PRO A 153 7.64 -33.12 -9.13
N VAL A 154 6.53 -32.46 -8.78
CA VAL A 154 6.49 -31.54 -7.65
C VAL A 154 6.59 -32.37 -6.37
N ALA A 155 7.60 -32.10 -5.57
CA ALA A 155 7.86 -32.75 -4.29
C ALA A 155 7.42 -31.90 -3.08
N GLY A 156 7.25 -30.60 -3.26
CA GLY A 156 6.84 -29.69 -2.22
C GLY A 156 6.75 -28.26 -2.71
N TYR A 157 6.67 -27.34 -1.77
CA TYR A 157 6.68 -25.89 -2.00
C TYR A 157 7.60 -25.18 -1.03
N HIS A 158 8.41 -24.28 -1.54
CA HIS A 158 8.94 -23.17 -0.78
C HIS A 158 7.79 -22.21 -0.49
N LEU A 159 7.65 -21.75 0.74
CA LEU A 159 6.58 -20.83 1.10
C LEU A 159 7.08 -19.69 1.99
N ILE A 160 6.52 -18.49 1.74
CA ILE A 160 6.56 -17.37 2.69
C ILE A 160 5.11 -16.90 2.83
N ASN A 161 4.65 -16.82 4.08
CA ASN A 161 3.37 -16.22 4.40
C ASN A 161 3.57 -15.18 5.50
N ILE A 162 3.22 -13.93 5.21
CA ILE A 162 3.22 -12.86 6.19
C ILE A 162 1.77 -12.44 6.37
N GLU A 163 1.31 -12.40 7.59
CA GLU A 163 -0.04 -11.99 7.99
C GLU A 163 0.04 -10.75 8.87
N GLY A 164 -1.11 -10.12 9.10
CA GLY A 164 -1.23 -9.00 10.01
C GLY A 164 -0.99 -7.63 9.40
N SER A 165 -1.14 -6.64 10.23
CA SER A 165 -1.11 -5.23 9.83
C SER A 165 -0.88 -4.30 11.02
N ILE A 166 -0.56 -3.03 10.74
CA ILE A 166 -0.73 -1.92 11.68
C ILE A 166 -1.98 -1.15 11.28
N ARG A 167 -2.85 -0.89 12.26
CA ARG A 167 -4.04 -0.06 12.10
C ARG A 167 -3.85 1.30 12.76
N SER A 168 -4.61 2.29 12.30
CA SER A 168 -4.65 3.62 12.89
C SER A 168 -6.06 3.90 13.42
N PHE A 169 -6.15 4.15 14.72
CA PHE A 169 -7.34 4.76 15.30
C PHE A 169 -7.15 6.28 15.36
N GLU A 170 -8.07 7.03 14.78
CA GLU A 170 -7.92 8.46 14.55
C GLU A 170 -9.02 9.27 15.24
N LEU A 171 -8.65 10.39 15.83
CA LEU A 171 -9.56 11.40 16.35
C LEU A 171 -9.25 12.74 15.71
N GLY A 172 -10.19 13.26 14.94
CA GLY A 172 -10.06 14.52 14.20
C GLY A 172 -10.87 15.66 14.80
N LEU A 173 -10.28 16.84 14.74
CA LEU A 173 -10.94 18.09 15.08
C LEU A 173 -10.61 19.14 14.04
N SER A 174 -11.64 19.79 13.46
CA SER A 174 -11.43 20.89 12.55
C SER A 174 -12.42 22.03 12.76
N THR A 175 -12.03 23.24 12.33
CA THR A 175 -12.85 24.44 12.43
C THR A 175 -12.72 25.34 11.21
N LYS A 176 -13.75 26.12 10.96
CA LYS A 176 -13.72 27.19 9.96
C LYS A 176 -13.17 28.47 10.58
N ILE A 177 -12.19 29.07 9.90
CA ILE A 177 -11.65 30.39 10.25
C ILE A 177 -12.14 31.40 9.20
N GLY A 178 -13.11 32.21 9.58
CA GLY A 178 -13.80 33.10 8.67
C GLY A 178 -14.61 32.33 7.62
N LYS A 179 -14.65 32.86 6.37
CA LYS A 179 -15.44 32.27 5.28
C LYS A 179 -14.63 31.39 4.34
N LYS A 180 -13.30 31.51 4.38
CA LYS A 180 -12.41 30.95 3.34
C LYS A 180 -11.43 29.91 3.85
N ALA A 181 -11.14 29.86 5.12
CA ALA A 181 -10.15 28.93 5.66
C ALA A 181 -10.79 27.86 6.54
N LYS A 182 -10.22 26.67 6.50
CA LYS A 182 -10.46 25.58 7.45
C LYS A 182 -9.12 25.12 7.95
N VAL A 183 -9.02 24.80 9.23
CA VAL A 183 -7.83 24.20 9.84
C VAL A 183 -8.27 23.05 10.73
N GLY A 184 -7.42 22.07 10.86
CA GLY A 184 -7.71 20.92 11.70
C GLY A 184 -6.47 20.15 12.07
N PHE A 185 -6.64 19.22 13.01
CA PHE A 185 -5.64 18.24 13.38
C PHE A 185 -6.30 16.87 13.60
N ILE A 186 -5.50 15.82 13.40
CA ILE A 186 -5.87 14.44 13.69
C ILE A 186 -4.87 13.91 14.69
N PHE A 187 -5.36 13.35 15.79
CA PHE A 187 -4.59 12.47 16.65
C PHE A 187 -4.72 11.05 16.09
N GLU A 188 -3.61 10.44 15.70
CA GLU A 188 -3.49 9.09 15.18
C GLU A 188 -2.83 8.22 16.24
N ASN A 189 -3.46 7.10 16.60
CA ASN A 189 -2.89 6.07 17.47
C ASN A 189 -2.73 4.79 16.68
N PHE A 190 -1.49 4.33 16.52
CA PHE A 190 -1.13 3.14 15.74
C PHE A 190 -1.02 1.94 16.67
N TYR A 191 -1.58 0.82 16.24
CA TYR A 191 -1.58 -0.43 16.98
C TYR A 191 -1.50 -1.62 16.04
N GLU A 192 -0.97 -2.71 16.56
CA GLU A 192 -0.77 -3.97 15.86
C GLU A 192 -2.06 -4.77 15.71
N ASP A 193 -2.15 -5.53 14.64
CA ASP A 193 -3.20 -6.51 14.34
C ASP A 193 -2.50 -7.81 13.89
N ASP A 194 -2.06 -8.61 14.88
CA ASP A 194 -1.46 -9.96 14.81
C ASP A 194 -0.50 -10.18 13.63
N ILE A 195 0.75 -9.70 13.73
CA ILE A 195 1.75 -9.84 12.65
C ILE A 195 2.52 -11.13 12.81
N LEU A 196 2.34 -12.06 11.86
CA LEU A 196 3.02 -13.36 11.83
C LEU A 196 3.86 -13.49 10.54
N TYR A 197 5.10 -13.90 10.68
CA TYR A 197 6.01 -14.20 9.57
C TYR A 197 6.31 -15.69 9.52
N THR A 198 5.88 -16.36 8.47
CA THR A 198 6.12 -17.79 8.24
C THR A 198 6.98 -17.98 7.00
N LYS A 199 8.08 -18.73 7.12
CA LYS A 199 8.94 -19.12 5.98
C LYS A 199 9.41 -20.56 6.16
N GLY A 200 9.49 -21.28 5.06
CA GLY A 200 10.03 -22.63 5.07
C GLY A 200 9.71 -23.45 3.83
N VAL A 201 9.94 -24.76 3.94
CA VAL A 201 9.67 -25.74 2.90
C VAL A 201 8.62 -26.71 3.38
N ASN A 202 7.54 -26.84 2.62
CA ASN A 202 6.52 -27.87 2.83
C ASN A 202 6.71 -28.99 1.81
N VAL A 203 7.15 -30.17 2.25
CA VAL A 203 7.41 -31.33 1.41
C VAL A 203 6.26 -32.32 1.52
N PHE A 204 5.75 -32.81 0.39
CA PHE A 204 4.61 -33.73 0.34
C PHE A 204 4.95 -35.16 0.74
N ASP A 205 6.12 -35.64 0.31
CA ASP A 205 6.64 -36.97 0.66
C ASP A 205 7.99 -36.81 1.35
N GLN A 206 8.29 -37.70 2.29
CA GLN A 206 9.61 -37.81 2.94
C GLN A 206 10.62 -38.42 1.97
N ASP A 207 10.78 -37.87 0.80
CA ASP A 207 11.79 -38.30 -0.15
C ASP A 207 13.18 -37.91 0.38
N GLU A 208 14.04 -38.91 0.58
CA GLU A 208 15.37 -38.70 1.17
C GLU A 208 16.24 -37.69 0.40
N ALA A 209 15.94 -37.47 -0.90
CA ALA A 209 16.65 -36.50 -1.75
C ALA A 209 16.42 -35.03 -1.34
N LEU A 210 15.31 -34.72 -0.67
CA LEU A 210 14.96 -33.37 -0.20
C LEU A 210 15.16 -33.20 1.30
N SER A 211 15.42 -34.28 2.03
CA SER A 211 15.55 -34.28 3.49
C SER A 211 16.81 -33.59 4.01
N SER A 212 17.79 -33.29 3.16
CA SER A 212 19.02 -32.60 3.55
C SER A 212 18.89 -31.09 3.65
N ASP A 213 17.88 -30.49 3.00
CA ASP A 213 17.66 -29.04 3.02
C ASP A 213 16.37 -28.70 3.78
N THR A 214 16.52 -28.57 5.09
CA THR A 214 15.64 -27.82 6.00
C THR A 214 14.14 -27.90 5.70
N THR A 215 13.53 -29.02 6.03
CA THR A 215 12.06 -29.26 6.01
C THR A 215 11.31 -28.50 7.11
N ASN A 216 11.86 -27.43 7.65
CA ASN A 216 11.28 -26.74 8.80
C ASN A 216 10.58 -25.47 8.36
N VAL A 217 9.26 -25.49 8.41
CA VAL A 217 8.46 -24.27 8.39
C VAL A 217 8.59 -23.59 9.76
N ARG A 218 9.09 -22.37 9.79
CA ARG A 218 9.24 -21.56 11.00
C ARG A 218 8.27 -20.39 10.94
N THR A 219 7.49 -20.24 12.00
CA THR A 219 6.60 -19.10 12.20
C THR A 219 7.12 -18.25 13.35
N ILE A 220 7.21 -16.96 13.16
CA ILE A 220 7.69 -15.99 14.14
C ILE A 220 6.64 -14.89 14.29
N ASP A 221 6.37 -14.54 15.52
CA ASP A 221 5.55 -13.41 15.92
C ASP A 221 6.38 -12.13 15.87
N LEU A 222 5.81 -11.09 15.26
CA LEU A 222 6.41 -9.77 15.17
C LEU A 222 5.50 -8.77 15.87
N SER A 223 5.88 -8.34 17.06
CA SER A 223 5.10 -7.40 17.86
C SER A 223 5.54 -5.96 17.61
N ALA A 224 4.57 -5.06 17.47
CA ALA A 224 4.79 -3.63 17.35
C ALA A 224 4.27 -2.86 18.57
N GLU A 225 5.08 -1.98 19.13
CA GLU A 225 4.64 -1.09 20.21
C GLU A 225 3.64 -0.06 19.68
N SER A 226 2.57 0.16 20.44
CA SER A 226 1.61 1.23 20.12
C SER A 226 2.29 2.59 20.20
N THR A 227 2.12 3.39 19.15
CA THR A 227 2.68 4.74 19.06
C THR A 227 1.64 5.72 18.54
N SER A 228 1.90 7.02 18.63
CA SER A 228 0.93 8.04 18.22
C SER A 228 1.59 9.25 17.57
N ARG A 229 0.79 9.96 16.77
CA ARG A 229 1.20 11.17 16.05
C ARG A 229 0.05 12.17 16.00
N ILE A 230 0.37 13.45 15.83
CA ILE A 230 -0.61 14.49 15.51
C ILE A 230 -0.32 15.06 14.14
N THR A 231 -1.29 14.93 13.24
CA THR A 231 -1.23 15.47 11.88
C THR A 231 -1.98 16.78 11.80
N PHE A 232 -1.48 17.75 11.05
CA PHE A 232 -2.07 19.08 10.86
C PHE A 232 -2.48 19.28 9.40
N GLY A 233 -3.62 19.91 9.18
CA GLY A 233 -4.10 20.25 7.84
C GLY A 233 -4.81 21.59 7.79
N SER A 234 -4.80 22.19 6.61
CA SER A 234 -5.56 23.42 6.32
C SER A 234 -6.02 23.47 4.88
N THR A 235 -7.17 24.09 4.65
CA THR A 235 -7.65 24.44 3.31
C THR A 235 -7.98 25.93 3.23
N TYR A 236 -7.80 26.52 2.06
CA TYR A 236 -8.07 27.92 1.80
C TYR A 236 -8.76 28.11 0.46
N ASP A 237 -9.97 28.66 0.47
CA ASP A 237 -10.71 28.99 -0.75
C ASP A 237 -10.20 30.33 -1.31
N LEU A 238 -9.28 30.25 -2.27
CA LEU A 238 -8.68 31.42 -2.93
C LEU A 238 -9.75 32.20 -3.70
N LYS A 239 -10.58 31.47 -4.45
CA LYS A 239 -11.76 31.95 -5.16
C LYS A 239 -12.90 30.94 -4.96
N GLU A 240 -14.11 31.29 -5.43
CA GLU A 240 -15.27 30.38 -5.35
C GLU A 240 -15.05 29.05 -6.07
N ASN A 241 -14.19 29.05 -7.08
CA ASN A 241 -13.88 27.86 -7.89
C ASN A 241 -12.45 27.32 -7.70
N ILE A 242 -11.65 27.86 -6.79
CA ILE A 242 -10.26 27.44 -6.54
C ILE A 242 -10.04 27.29 -5.05
N SER A 243 -9.74 26.08 -4.61
CA SER A 243 -9.32 25.80 -3.25
C SER A 243 -7.88 25.27 -3.23
N LEU A 244 -7.11 25.71 -2.25
CA LEU A 244 -5.76 25.25 -1.96
C LEU A 244 -5.77 24.46 -0.67
N GLY A 245 -4.85 23.53 -0.53
CA GLY A 245 -4.73 22.74 0.67
C GLY A 245 -3.28 22.49 1.05
N PHE A 246 -3.05 22.31 2.34
CA PHE A 246 -1.77 21.97 2.94
C PHE A 246 -1.98 20.94 4.03
N ASN A 247 -1.10 19.93 4.09
CA ASN A 247 -1.07 18.94 5.16
C ASN A 247 0.37 18.69 5.61
N TYR A 248 0.56 18.45 6.90
CA TYR A 248 1.84 18.12 7.52
C TYR A 248 1.68 16.96 8.49
N LYS A 249 2.42 15.88 8.27
CA LYS A 249 2.56 14.74 9.16
C LYS A 249 3.97 14.72 9.72
N PRO A 250 4.15 14.86 11.03
CA PRO A 250 5.45 14.69 11.67
C PRO A 250 5.99 13.28 11.46
N LYS A 251 7.29 13.11 11.65
CA LYS A 251 7.92 11.78 11.68
C LYS A 251 7.22 10.88 12.71
N LEU A 252 7.23 9.58 12.43
CA LEU A 252 6.67 8.56 13.31
C LEU A 252 7.72 7.47 13.54
N GLU A 253 8.01 7.18 14.80
CA GLU A 253 8.87 6.10 15.22
C GLU A 253 8.01 4.91 15.67
N MET A 254 8.31 3.71 15.13
CA MET A 254 7.63 2.46 15.46
C MET A 254 8.65 1.43 15.87
N ASN A 255 8.52 0.90 17.08
CA ASN A 255 9.38 -0.13 17.62
C ASN A 255 8.78 -1.51 17.40
N PHE A 256 9.58 -2.41 16.88
CA PHE A 256 9.23 -3.80 16.66
C PHE A 256 10.11 -4.72 17.48
N SER A 257 9.55 -5.85 17.91
CA SER A 257 10.28 -6.93 18.57
C SER A 257 9.84 -8.28 18.04
N SER A 258 10.76 -9.25 17.98
CA SER A 258 10.48 -10.62 17.55
C SER A 258 11.41 -11.61 18.20
N ASP A 259 10.97 -12.88 18.28
CA ASP A 259 11.78 -13.99 18.74
C ASP A 259 12.46 -14.70 17.56
N GLY A 260 13.27 -13.92 16.79
CA GLY A 260 14.13 -14.52 15.78
C GLY A 260 13.91 -14.07 14.35
N LEU A 261 13.27 -12.92 14.12
CA LEU A 261 13.21 -12.28 12.80
C LEU A 261 14.02 -10.98 12.83
N VAL A 262 14.98 -10.87 11.93
CA VAL A 262 15.91 -9.74 11.89
C VAL A 262 15.88 -9.09 10.51
N PRO A 263 15.63 -7.77 10.41
CA PRO A 263 15.80 -7.04 9.15
C PRO A 263 17.27 -7.01 8.73
N ILE A 264 17.51 -7.18 7.44
CA ILE A 264 18.84 -7.12 6.81
C ILE A 264 18.80 -6.24 5.57
N ILE A 265 19.98 -5.81 5.13
CA ILE A 265 20.20 -5.31 3.77
C ILE A 265 20.86 -6.42 2.98
N ASP A 266 20.28 -6.79 1.85
CA ASP A 266 20.95 -7.68 0.90
C ASP A 266 22.18 -6.97 0.32
N GLU A 267 23.34 -7.60 0.42
CA GLU A 267 24.61 -7.00 0.03
C GLU A 267 24.71 -6.71 -1.49
N ARG A 268 24.00 -7.47 -2.31
CA ARG A 268 24.07 -7.36 -3.78
C ARG A 268 23.09 -6.34 -4.33
N THR A 269 21.86 -6.32 -3.79
CA THR A 269 20.79 -5.43 -4.26
C THR A 269 20.69 -4.15 -3.46
N GLN A 270 21.27 -4.09 -2.27
CA GLN A 270 21.11 -3.00 -1.29
C GLN A 270 19.64 -2.79 -0.87
N LEU A 271 18.81 -3.83 -1.05
CA LEU A 271 17.39 -3.81 -0.70
C LEU A 271 17.14 -4.42 0.68
N PRO A 272 16.11 -3.95 1.38
CA PRO A 272 15.73 -4.51 2.67
C PRO A 272 15.14 -5.92 2.52
N GLY A 273 15.35 -6.74 3.55
CA GLY A 273 14.81 -8.08 3.67
C GLY A 273 14.81 -8.56 5.11
N PHE A 274 14.46 -9.82 5.31
CA PHE A 274 14.47 -10.46 6.62
C PHE A 274 15.31 -11.74 6.62
N THR A 275 15.98 -11.98 7.73
CA THR A 275 16.64 -13.27 8.01
C THR A 275 16.19 -13.82 9.36
N PHE A 276 16.34 -15.13 9.55
CA PHE A 276 16.10 -15.77 10.84
C PHE A 276 17.32 -15.69 11.74
N SER A 277 17.06 -15.47 13.03
CA SER A 277 18.03 -15.53 14.12
C SER A 277 17.55 -16.54 15.17
N ASP A 278 18.46 -17.05 15.96
CA ASP A 278 18.12 -17.88 17.13
C ASP A 278 17.98 -17.03 18.41
N SER A 279 18.07 -15.73 18.29
CA SER A 279 17.98 -14.79 19.40
C SER A 279 16.83 -13.80 19.15
N ALA A 280 16.18 -13.38 20.23
CA ALA A 280 15.24 -12.27 20.17
C ALA A 280 15.90 -11.02 19.61
N SER A 281 15.16 -10.30 18.80
CA SER A 281 15.60 -9.06 18.17
C SER A 281 14.59 -7.93 18.37
N SER A 282 15.06 -6.70 18.34
CA SER A 282 14.21 -5.52 18.26
C SER A 282 14.77 -4.57 17.22
N TYR A 283 13.88 -3.86 16.54
CA TYR A 283 14.27 -2.84 15.56
C TYR A 283 13.27 -1.69 15.55
N THR A 284 13.73 -0.53 15.13
CA THR A 284 12.90 0.67 15.03
C THR A 284 12.75 1.09 13.57
N VAL A 285 11.52 1.39 13.18
CA VAL A 285 11.20 1.96 11.86
C VAL A 285 10.90 3.45 12.04
N ASN A 286 11.71 4.29 11.41
CA ASN A 286 11.51 5.73 11.38
C ASN A 286 10.80 6.15 10.10
N LEU A 287 9.48 6.42 10.17
CA LEU A 287 8.75 6.98 9.05
C LEU A 287 9.01 8.47 8.92
N PRO A 288 9.22 8.97 7.69
CA PRO A 288 9.60 10.36 7.45
C PRO A 288 8.48 11.33 7.83
N SER A 289 8.85 12.58 8.04
CA SER A 289 7.87 13.65 7.98
C SER A 289 7.37 13.81 6.55
N GLU A 290 6.08 14.10 6.41
CA GLU A 290 5.40 14.27 5.13
C GLU A 290 4.77 15.66 5.06
N MET A 291 5.06 16.37 3.98
CA MET A 291 4.42 17.63 3.63
C MET A 291 3.67 17.47 2.31
N SER A 292 2.40 17.83 2.27
CA SER A 292 1.63 17.84 1.04
C SER A 292 0.98 19.20 0.77
N VAL A 293 0.96 19.58 -0.50
CA VAL A 293 0.25 20.77 -0.99
C VAL A 293 -0.60 20.35 -2.18
N GLY A 294 -1.78 20.93 -2.31
CA GLY A 294 -2.67 20.59 -3.41
C GLY A 294 -3.63 21.71 -3.76
N PHE A 295 -4.28 21.53 -4.91
CA PHE A 295 -5.34 22.42 -5.36
C PHE A 295 -6.54 21.63 -5.90
N SER A 296 -7.70 22.25 -5.85
CA SER A 296 -8.92 21.84 -6.53
C SER A 296 -9.46 23.01 -7.32
N LEU A 297 -9.71 22.79 -8.61
CA LEU A 297 -10.25 23.79 -9.54
C LEU A 297 -11.57 23.29 -10.12
N GLN A 298 -12.66 23.98 -9.84
CA GLN A 298 -13.92 23.80 -10.56
C GLN A 298 -13.84 24.58 -11.89
N VAL A 299 -13.93 23.84 -12.99
CA VAL A 299 -13.90 24.43 -14.32
C VAL A 299 -15.24 25.12 -14.61
N ASN A 300 -15.18 26.34 -15.12
CA ASN A 300 -16.39 27.09 -15.49
C ASN A 300 -16.92 26.60 -16.85
N ASN A 301 -17.63 25.48 -16.84
CA ASN A 301 -18.28 24.88 -18.02
C ASN A 301 -19.74 24.44 -17.67
N PRO A 302 -20.58 24.16 -18.65
CA PRO A 302 -21.96 23.71 -18.43
C PRO A 302 -22.08 22.36 -17.70
N THR A 303 -21.01 21.56 -17.72
CA THR A 303 -20.91 20.27 -17.05
C THR A 303 -19.97 20.45 -15.88
N GLU A 304 -20.39 20.10 -14.68
CA GLU A 304 -19.55 20.21 -13.47
C GLU A 304 -18.30 19.34 -13.61
N THR A 305 -17.16 20.02 -13.81
CA THR A 305 -15.86 19.39 -13.95
C THR A 305 -14.90 19.96 -12.93
N TYR A 306 -14.21 19.06 -12.21
CA TYR A 306 -13.18 19.42 -11.23
C TYR A 306 -11.84 18.87 -11.67
N ILE A 307 -10.79 19.66 -11.51
CA ILE A 307 -9.40 19.27 -11.70
C ILE A 307 -8.70 19.36 -10.35
N HIS A 308 -8.04 18.28 -9.96
CA HIS A 308 -7.28 18.19 -8.72
C HIS A 308 -5.82 17.96 -9.03
N GLY A 309 -4.93 18.52 -8.23
CA GLY A 309 -3.51 18.26 -8.33
C GLY A 309 -2.82 18.45 -6.99
N GLY A 310 -1.72 17.76 -6.79
CA GLY A 310 -0.98 17.85 -5.55
C GLY A 310 0.45 17.37 -5.67
N PHE A 311 1.26 17.81 -4.71
CA PHE A 311 2.63 17.38 -4.49
C PHE A 311 2.78 16.90 -3.06
N VAL A 312 3.59 15.87 -2.87
CA VAL A 312 3.95 15.33 -1.57
C VAL A 312 5.46 15.22 -1.49
N PHE A 313 6.02 15.75 -0.43
CA PHE A 313 7.42 15.61 -0.08
C PHE A 313 7.54 14.76 1.18
N LYS A 314 8.40 13.74 1.17
CA LYS A 314 8.73 12.91 2.33
C LYS A 314 10.22 13.01 2.61
N ASP A 315 10.56 13.44 3.83
CA ASP A 315 11.93 13.75 4.26
C ASP A 315 12.59 12.53 4.91
N TRP A 316 12.95 11.54 4.09
CA TRP A 316 13.63 10.33 4.56
C TRP A 316 15.09 10.57 4.97
N ASP A 317 15.75 11.56 4.38
CA ASP A 317 17.19 11.82 4.55
C ASP A 317 17.52 12.38 5.93
N LYS A 318 16.63 13.17 6.53
CA LYS A 318 16.82 13.76 7.86
C LYS A 318 16.42 12.85 9.02
N ASN A 319 15.75 11.75 8.73
CA ASN A 319 15.48 10.78 9.76
C ASN A 319 16.75 10.02 10.02
N ASP A 320 17.21 10.13 11.25
CA ASP A 320 18.28 9.30 11.76
C ASP A 320 18.08 7.89 11.21
N ARG A 321 18.99 7.47 10.40
CA ARG A 321 19.20 6.18 9.77
C ARG A 321 18.25 5.11 10.29
N TYR A 322 17.64 4.37 9.41
CA TYR A 322 16.91 3.18 9.77
C TYR A 322 17.88 2.22 10.45
N GLU A 323 17.97 2.30 11.77
CA GLU A 323 18.90 1.51 12.55
C GLU A 323 18.18 0.27 13.06
N VAL A 324 18.65 -0.87 12.62
CA VAL A 324 18.26 -2.15 13.22
C VAL A 324 19.30 -2.50 14.25
N VAL A 325 18.95 -2.35 15.51
CA VAL A 325 19.80 -2.76 16.61
C VAL A 325 19.60 -4.25 16.85
N HIS A 326 20.47 -5.08 16.29
CA HIS A 326 20.43 -6.55 16.45
C HIS A 326 20.85 -7.02 17.83
N SER A 327 21.72 -6.28 18.44
CA SER A 327 22.24 -6.44 19.80
C SER A 327 23.00 -5.17 20.12
N THR A 328 23.55 -5.05 21.29
CA THR A 328 24.35 -3.88 21.69
C THR A 328 25.58 -3.61 20.79
N ILE A 329 25.80 -4.37 19.71
CA ILE A 329 27.04 -4.33 18.92
C ILE A 329 26.81 -4.16 17.41
N ASP A 330 25.68 -4.62 16.83
CA ASP A 330 25.44 -4.56 15.38
C ASP A 330 24.23 -3.70 15.02
N THR A 331 24.44 -2.75 14.11
CA THR A 331 23.43 -1.84 13.59
C THR A 331 23.42 -1.90 12.06
N THR A 332 22.29 -2.28 11.47
CA THR A 332 22.09 -2.18 10.03
C THR A 332 21.50 -0.81 9.68
N VAL A 333 22.11 -0.10 8.75
CA VAL A 333 21.74 1.26 8.37
C VAL A 333 21.23 1.29 6.95
N PHE A 334 19.98 1.73 6.76
CA PHE A 334 19.39 1.98 5.45
C PHE A 334 19.58 3.46 5.07
N ASN A 335 20.18 3.73 3.92
CA ASN A 335 20.33 5.08 3.40
C ASN A 335 19.18 5.37 2.44
N TYR A 336 18.08 5.92 2.97
CA TYR A 336 16.97 6.34 2.16
C TYR A 336 17.14 7.77 1.65
N GLN A 337 16.59 8.05 0.46
CA GLN A 337 16.57 9.39 -0.14
C GLN A 337 15.21 10.04 0.08
N SER A 338 15.23 11.36 0.33
CA SER A 338 13.99 12.13 0.36
C SER A 338 13.26 12.04 -0.97
N THR A 339 11.94 11.91 -0.93
CA THR A 339 11.12 11.61 -2.11
C THR A 339 10.11 12.69 -2.39
N LEU A 340 9.88 12.93 -3.68
CA LEU A 340 8.82 13.79 -4.20
C LEU A 340 7.77 12.94 -4.92
N GLY A 341 6.51 13.22 -4.68
CA GLY A 341 5.41 12.66 -5.44
C GLY A 341 4.51 13.74 -5.98
N PHE A 342 3.80 13.44 -7.06
CA PHE A 342 2.75 14.30 -7.56
C PHE A 342 1.54 13.51 -8.01
N SER A 343 0.37 14.15 -7.99
CA SER A 343 -0.88 13.58 -8.43
C SER A 343 -1.67 14.55 -9.28
N LEU A 344 -2.45 14.00 -10.21
CA LEU A 344 -3.43 14.72 -11.01
C LEU A 344 -4.72 13.93 -11.06
N GLY A 345 -5.85 14.60 -10.98
CA GLY A 345 -7.15 13.98 -11.09
C GLY A 345 -8.18 14.85 -11.76
N VAL A 346 -9.14 14.19 -12.39
CA VAL A 346 -10.30 14.84 -13.02
C VAL A 346 -11.57 14.15 -12.52
N GLU A 347 -12.53 14.94 -12.08
CA GLU A 347 -13.89 14.49 -11.81
C GLU A 347 -14.84 15.22 -12.74
N HIS A 348 -15.67 14.47 -13.46
CA HIS A 348 -16.67 14.99 -14.36
C HIS A 348 -18.04 14.44 -14.00
N ILE A 349 -19.01 15.33 -13.71
CA ILE A 349 -20.36 14.94 -13.34
C ILE A 349 -21.19 14.74 -14.61
N ILE A 350 -21.48 13.48 -14.94
CA ILE A 350 -22.28 13.10 -16.11
C ILE A 350 -23.76 13.22 -15.77
N LEU A 351 -24.52 13.89 -16.64
CA LEU A 351 -25.97 14.09 -16.49
C LEU A 351 -26.38 14.70 -15.14
N GLY A 352 -25.48 15.49 -14.54
CA GLY A 352 -25.71 16.17 -13.27
C GLY A 352 -25.86 15.23 -12.05
N LYS A 353 -25.48 13.95 -12.16
CA LYS A 353 -25.73 12.96 -11.11
C LYS A 353 -24.58 11.98 -10.86
N THR A 354 -23.91 11.51 -11.91
CA THR A 354 -22.94 10.42 -11.81
C THR A 354 -21.52 10.96 -12.00
N PRO A 355 -20.68 10.96 -10.98
CA PRO A 355 -19.28 11.33 -11.14
C PRO A 355 -18.53 10.25 -11.91
N LEU A 356 -17.75 10.66 -12.89
CA LEU A 356 -16.73 9.86 -13.54
C LEU A 356 -15.38 10.47 -13.17
N ARG A 357 -14.50 9.66 -12.60
CA ARG A 357 -13.23 10.12 -12.02
C ARG A 357 -12.07 9.37 -12.65
N PHE A 358 -11.00 10.09 -12.91
CA PHE A 358 -9.72 9.56 -13.35
C PHE A 358 -8.62 10.21 -12.54
N GLY A 359 -7.64 9.41 -12.18
CA GLY A 359 -6.48 9.87 -11.42
C GLY A 359 -5.18 9.30 -11.95
N PHE A 360 -4.14 10.03 -11.72
CA PHE A 360 -2.75 9.67 -12.00
C PHE A 360 -1.91 10.04 -10.79
N VAL A 361 -1.00 9.16 -10.42
CA VAL A 361 -0.03 9.39 -9.34
C VAL A 361 1.33 8.90 -9.75
N PHE A 362 2.32 9.72 -9.50
CA PHE A 362 3.72 9.39 -9.54
C PHE A 362 4.34 9.64 -8.16
N SER A 363 5.19 8.76 -7.71
CA SER A 363 5.96 8.93 -6.48
C SER A 363 7.34 8.31 -6.64
N GLU A 364 8.35 9.09 -6.37
CA GLU A 364 9.69 8.57 -6.16
C GLU A 364 9.70 7.58 -5.00
N SER A 365 10.65 6.66 -5.00
CA SER A 365 10.87 5.69 -3.95
C SER A 365 12.14 6.03 -3.15
N PRO A 366 12.12 5.84 -1.82
CA PRO A 366 13.34 6.00 -1.02
C PRO A 366 14.42 4.96 -1.36
N LEU A 367 14.05 3.87 -2.06
CA LEU A 367 14.95 2.80 -2.49
C LEU A 367 15.67 3.10 -3.83
N GLY A 368 15.29 4.17 -4.53
CA GLY A 368 15.86 4.57 -5.80
C GLY A 368 14.90 4.49 -6.99
N GLU A 369 15.41 4.85 -8.18
CA GLU A 369 14.62 5.03 -9.40
C GLU A 369 13.91 3.74 -9.88
N GLU A 370 14.49 2.56 -9.65
CA GLU A 370 13.88 1.27 -10.03
C GLU A 370 12.58 0.97 -9.24
N PHE A 371 12.34 1.69 -8.14
CA PHE A 371 11.18 1.49 -7.27
C PHE A 371 10.19 2.66 -7.31
N GLU A 372 10.30 3.53 -8.29
CA GLU A 372 9.33 4.60 -8.52
C GLU A 372 7.94 4.03 -8.81
N ILE A 373 6.93 4.69 -8.30
CA ILE A 373 5.55 4.22 -8.37
C ILE A 373 4.76 5.09 -9.33
N THR A 374 4.26 4.49 -10.40
CA THR A 374 3.27 5.11 -11.29
C THR A 374 1.96 4.37 -11.17
N LYS A 375 0.88 5.09 -10.84
CA LYS A 375 -0.46 4.50 -10.72
C LYS A 375 -1.51 5.32 -11.45
N PHE A 376 -2.49 4.59 -11.99
CA PHE A 376 -3.69 5.13 -12.60
C PHE A 376 -4.90 4.69 -11.82
N SER A 377 -5.87 5.58 -11.67
CA SER A 377 -7.14 5.26 -11.02
C SER A 377 -8.32 5.64 -11.90
N ILE A 378 -9.39 4.88 -11.75
CA ILE A 378 -10.69 5.16 -12.36
C ILE A 378 -11.76 4.89 -11.32
N GLY A 379 -12.78 5.73 -11.25
CA GLY A 379 -13.88 5.51 -10.32
C GLY A 379 -15.16 6.20 -10.73
N SER A 380 -16.22 5.79 -10.07
CA SER A 380 -17.54 6.37 -10.21
C SER A 380 -18.32 6.21 -8.91
N GLY A 381 -19.48 6.84 -8.82
CA GLY A 381 -20.35 6.73 -7.66
C GLY A 381 -21.79 7.07 -7.99
N PHE A 382 -22.65 6.84 -7.03
CA PHE A 382 -24.04 7.28 -7.08
C PHE A 382 -24.50 7.73 -5.70
N ALA A 383 -25.40 8.70 -5.70
CA ALA A 383 -26.07 9.19 -4.52
C ALA A 383 -27.55 8.83 -4.57
N PHE A 384 -28.08 8.31 -3.47
CA PHE A 384 -29.49 8.02 -3.30
C PHE A 384 -29.95 8.52 -1.94
N GLU A 385 -30.70 9.62 -1.93
CA GLU A 385 -31.13 10.31 -0.71
C GLU A 385 -29.93 10.61 0.22
N ASN A 386 -29.85 9.92 1.35
CA ASN A 386 -28.80 10.06 2.35
C ASN A 386 -27.66 9.03 2.18
N LEU A 387 -27.74 8.15 1.19
CA LEU A 387 -26.75 7.12 0.91
C LEU A 387 -25.91 7.50 -0.30
N ASN A 388 -24.59 7.50 -0.13
CA ASN A 388 -23.63 7.60 -1.23
C ASN A 388 -22.81 6.31 -1.32
N VAL A 389 -22.56 5.87 -2.54
CA VAL A 389 -21.69 4.74 -2.83
C VAL A 389 -20.70 5.14 -3.90
N ASP A 390 -19.42 5.06 -3.59
CA ASP A 390 -18.33 5.29 -4.51
C ASP A 390 -17.52 4.01 -4.69
N VAL A 391 -17.06 3.77 -5.92
CA VAL A 391 -16.20 2.63 -6.25
C VAL A 391 -15.04 3.12 -7.09
N THR A 392 -13.84 2.64 -6.77
CA THR A 392 -12.63 2.95 -7.51
C THR A 392 -11.80 1.69 -7.78
N ALA A 393 -11.06 1.73 -8.88
CA ALA A 393 -10.00 0.77 -9.18
C ALA A 393 -8.71 1.55 -9.44
N ILE A 394 -7.60 1.08 -8.85
CA ILE A 394 -6.27 1.66 -8.99
C ILE A 394 -5.36 0.57 -9.54
N PHE A 395 -4.48 0.94 -10.46
CA PHE A 395 -3.58 0.04 -11.15
C PHE A 395 -2.16 0.59 -11.12
N GLY A 396 -1.20 -0.29 -10.85
CA GLY A 396 0.22 0.02 -10.92
C GLY A 396 1.04 -1.22 -11.25
N ALA A 397 2.24 -1.01 -11.80
CA ALA A 397 3.19 -2.09 -12.09
C ALA A 397 4.60 -1.59 -11.79
N ASN A 398 5.46 -2.51 -11.41
CA ASN A 398 6.88 -2.28 -11.21
C ASN A 398 7.70 -3.51 -11.59
N ASP A 399 8.96 -3.34 -11.98
CA ASP A 399 9.90 -4.43 -12.15
C ASP A 399 11.27 -4.04 -11.58
N TYR A 400 11.91 -5.00 -10.93
CA TYR A 400 13.20 -4.80 -10.28
C TYR A 400 14.01 -6.09 -10.23
N ARG A 401 15.26 -5.99 -9.75
CA ARG A 401 16.12 -7.14 -9.52
C ARG A 401 16.20 -7.44 -8.03
N TYR A 402 16.03 -8.72 -7.68
CA TYR A 402 16.14 -9.18 -6.29
C TYR A 402 16.78 -10.56 -6.24
N GLN A 403 17.32 -10.93 -5.09
CA GLN A 403 17.82 -12.29 -4.87
C GLN A 403 16.70 -13.31 -4.85
N ASP A 404 17.02 -14.57 -5.16
CA ASP A 404 16.14 -15.69 -4.89
C ASP A 404 15.81 -15.75 -3.39
N LEU A 405 14.51 -15.93 -3.06
CA LEU A 405 14.04 -15.98 -1.68
C LEU A 405 14.43 -17.26 -0.94
N PHE A 406 14.77 -18.31 -1.69
CA PHE A 406 15.17 -19.62 -1.19
C PHE A 406 16.48 -20.08 -1.83
N GLN A 407 17.54 -19.34 -1.56
CA GLN A 407 18.87 -19.62 -2.12
C GLN A 407 19.37 -20.99 -1.67
N THR A 408 19.86 -21.80 -2.62
CA THR A 408 20.65 -23.00 -2.34
C THR A 408 22.14 -22.67 -2.30
N ALA A 409 22.93 -23.41 -1.52
CA ALA A 409 24.37 -23.18 -1.38
C ALA A 409 25.15 -23.23 -2.72
N SER A 410 24.56 -23.79 -3.77
CA SER A 410 25.12 -23.83 -5.14
C SER A 410 24.81 -22.58 -5.98
N GLN A 411 23.96 -21.68 -5.49
CA GLN A 411 23.49 -20.48 -6.20
C GLN A 411 24.08 -19.16 -5.66
N GLU A 412 25.03 -19.23 -4.70
CA GLU A 412 25.65 -18.04 -4.09
C GLU A 412 26.30 -17.06 -5.10
N ASP A 413 26.70 -17.55 -6.29
CA ASP A 413 27.24 -16.74 -7.39
C ASP A 413 26.24 -16.51 -8.53
N SER A 414 24.95 -16.84 -8.35
CA SER A 414 23.95 -16.77 -9.41
C SER A 414 23.44 -15.35 -9.66
N PHE A 415 22.86 -15.16 -10.82
CA PHE A 415 22.26 -13.92 -11.27
C PHE A 415 21.07 -13.53 -10.37
N LEU A 416 20.84 -12.22 -10.23
CA LEU A 416 19.64 -11.72 -9.59
C LEU A 416 18.40 -12.06 -10.43
N ASP A 417 17.34 -12.46 -9.77
CA ASP A 417 16.04 -12.66 -10.40
C ASP A 417 15.46 -11.36 -10.94
N LYS A 418 14.77 -11.47 -12.05
CA LYS A 418 13.83 -10.43 -12.46
C LYS A 418 12.49 -10.66 -11.74
N VAL A 419 12.06 -9.67 -10.99
CA VAL A 419 10.77 -9.64 -10.32
C VAL A 419 9.87 -8.66 -11.06
N ASP A 420 8.83 -9.18 -11.70
CA ASP A 420 7.78 -8.35 -12.31
C ASP A 420 6.57 -8.34 -11.37
N GLU A 421 6.26 -7.19 -10.85
CA GLU A 421 5.13 -6.98 -9.97
C GLU A 421 4.09 -6.07 -10.60
N SER A 422 2.91 -6.31 -10.19
CA SER A 422 1.82 -5.47 -10.61
C SER A 422 0.69 -5.45 -9.54
N SER A 423 -0.01 -4.29 -9.24
CA SER A 423 -1.05 -4.13 -8.18
C SER A 423 -2.40 -3.62 -8.69
N ALA A 424 -3.53 -4.24 -8.26
CA ALA A 424 -4.87 -3.69 -8.43
C ALA A 424 -5.56 -3.54 -7.07
N VAL A 425 -5.94 -2.33 -6.74
CA VAL A 425 -6.74 -2.03 -5.56
C VAL A 425 -8.15 -1.69 -6.02
N ILE A 426 -9.14 -2.42 -5.52
CA ILE A 426 -10.55 -2.07 -5.68
C ILE A 426 -11.04 -1.60 -4.31
N LYS A 427 -11.54 -0.37 -4.26
CA LYS A 427 -12.11 0.20 -3.04
C LYS A 427 -13.55 0.62 -3.27
N ALA A 428 -14.43 0.25 -2.34
CA ALA A 428 -15.80 0.72 -2.27
C ALA A 428 -15.99 1.49 -0.97
N THR A 429 -16.53 2.70 -1.06
CA THR A 429 -16.91 3.54 0.07
C THR A 429 -18.41 3.68 0.11
N ILE A 430 -19.04 3.36 1.22
CA ILE A 430 -20.44 3.54 1.49
C ILE A 430 -20.58 4.58 2.60
N SER A 431 -21.20 5.73 2.29
CA SER A 431 -21.42 6.82 3.25
C SER A 431 -22.92 7.01 3.48
N TYR A 432 -23.33 7.11 4.73
CA TYR A 432 -24.69 7.42 5.13
C TYR A 432 -24.73 8.67 6.02
N SER A 433 -25.61 9.58 5.67
CA SER A 433 -25.77 10.88 6.34
C SER A 433 -27.10 10.99 7.06
N PHE A 434 -27.07 11.47 8.32
CA PHE A 434 -28.25 11.59 9.20
C PHE A 434 -28.75 13.03 9.32
#